data_d03620e539b17690eee527ea86024cd0
#
_entry.id   d03620e539b17690eee527ea86024cd0
#
_cell.length_a   1.000
_cell.length_b   1.000
_cell.length_c   1.000
_cell.angle_alpha   90.00
_cell.angle_beta   90.00
_cell.angle_gamma   90.00
#
_symmetry.space_group_name_H-M   'P 1'
#
loop_
_entity.id
_entity.type
_entity.pdbx_description
1 polymer ?
#
loop_
_entity_poly.entity_id
_entity_poly.type
_entity_poly.pdbx_seq_one_letter_code
_entity_poly.pdbx_strand_id
1 'polypeptide(L)'
;MPRQGRAVSGELAVLERDRLLRLVEHRGELEVRGELAVDGAHRVRQFAPFLRIGYERTREPADDRNGRSHDRGNEIGHAPIVPRPLCIHRADALDTSDVCCAAMLRPRDRTLATPYFPVGGPVPAADLVGRETYLRRLRERLEDGQHVLISGPRRIGKTSIIIEALRRLRRHGAYTAYVDCLGATDIRGLGERLADAVLQNLSGVERSFEQAKAIAAGMQPTVKVKYEHVELALQLARETNAQRFFEGALDLAQGLAKRSGKRVVVVLDEFQAAGRLGPRVFDVMRTRFQAHRGVSYAFLGSEQGILEELFSAKGHAFYRFAVPLDLTDAGGHRFGIDPDDWLEYLKAKFAAKKLAIDDASVDRLLDATGGHPQDTMQVCAALYYLMRDAGSRSVTPDLLEVAYEQAMRELERPFALHWTELGSHKYLQQVAKRIAHRAVLYAAEADGGAVPRPEVLRALAALQERGLAVRLGRGRYDFVEPMFGEYVRRLDEGLVTGTVPTR
;
A
#
# COMPACT_ATOMS: atom_id res chain seq x y z
N MET A 1 24.02 49.61 -16.08
CA MET A 1 23.10 49.06 -17.07
C MET A 1 23.56 47.64 -17.44
N PRO A 2 22.74 46.59 -17.39
CA PRO A 2 21.31 46.47 -17.65
C PRO A 2 20.53 45.64 -16.60
N ARG A 3 19.32 45.99 -16.32
CA ARG A 3 18.32 45.16 -15.64
C ARG A 3 16.96 45.48 -16.25
N GLN A 4 16.58 44.82 -17.32
CA GLN A 4 15.16 44.79 -17.78
C GLN A 4 15.03 43.56 -18.69
N GLY A 5 14.56 42.45 -18.17
CA GLY A 5 14.33 41.21 -18.94
C GLY A 5 13.64 40.08 -18.22
N ARG A 6 13.24 40.24 -16.95
CA ARG A 6 12.59 39.15 -16.17
C ARG A 6 11.14 39.41 -15.73
N ALA A 7 10.57 40.57 -15.98
CA ALA A 7 9.20 40.90 -15.55
C ALA A 7 8.11 40.49 -16.56
N VAL A 8 8.45 40.37 -17.85
CA VAL A 8 7.46 40.13 -18.92
C VAL A 8 7.01 38.66 -19.01
N SER A 9 7.85 37.70 -18.61
CA SER A 9 7.50 36.28 -18.67
C SER A 9 6.52 35.82 -17.57
N GLY A 10 6.50 36.52 -16.44
CA GLY A 10 5.61 36.21 -15.32
C GLY A 10 4.16 36.67 -15.55
N GLU A 11 3.98 37.84 -16.14
CA GLU A 11 2.65 38.38 -16.41
C GLU A 11 1.95 37.68 -17.56
N LEU A 12 2.65 37.20 -18.57
CA LEU A 12 2.06 36.39 -19.64
C LEU A 12 1.59 35.02 -19.15
N ALA A 13 2.32 34.39 -18.25
CA ALA A 13 1.93 33.11 -17.65
C ALA A 13 0.70 33.23 -16.74
N VAL A 14 0.55 34.35 -16.03
CA VAL A 14 -0.62 34.63 -15.18
C VAL A 14 -1.84 34.93 -16.05
N LEU A 15 -1.71 35.67 -17.14
CA LEU A 15 -2.79 35.98 -18.07
C LEU A 15 -3.32 34.75 -18.84
N GLU A 16 -2.44 33.83 -19.22
CA GLU A 16 -2.84 32.55 -19.83
C GLU A 16 -3.53 31.63 -18.83
N ARG A 17 -3.06 31.58 -17.61
CA ARG A 17 -3.70 30.81 -16.54
C ARG A 17 -5.09 31.32 -16.20
N ASP A 18 -5.29 32.62 -16.13
CA ASP A 18 -6.60 33.22 -15.85
C ASP A 18 -7.57 33.07 -17.04
N ARG A 19 -7.05 33.00 -18.27
CA ARG A 19 -7.84 32.74 -19.46
C ARG A 19 -8.28 31.28 -19.55
N LEU A 20 -7.44 30.34 -19.15
CA LEU A 20 -7.76 28.92 -19.05
C LEU A 20 -8.75 28.63 -17.91
N LEU A 21 -8.63 29.31 -16.78
CA LEU A 21 -9.56 29.18 -15.67
C LEU A 21 -10.97 29.68 -16.06
N ARG A 22 -11.09 30.82 -16.75
CA ARG A 22 -12.38 31.32 -17.25
C ARG A 22 -13.03 30.43 -18.32
N LEU A 23 -12.23 29.75 -19.16
CA LEU A 23 -12.73 28.79 -20.15
C LEU A 23 -13.25 27.53 -19.49
N VAL A 24 -12.68 27.10 -18.37
CA VAL A 24 -13.14 25.95 -17.59
C VAL A 24 -14.42 26.29 -16.81
N GLU A 25 -14.53 27.50 -16.25
CA GLU A 25 -15.73 27.98 -15.57
C GLU A 25 -16.91 28.13 -16.54
N HIS A 26 -16.69 28.66 -17.74
CA HIS A 26 -17.74 28.83 -18.75
C HIS A 26 -18.25 27.52 -19.35
N ARG A 27 -17.41 26.47 -19.43
CA ARG A 27 -17.84 25.13 -19.87
C ARG A 27 -18.58 24.36 -18.78
N GLY A 28 -18.22 24.52 -17.52
CA GLY A 28 -18.90 23.91 -16.37
C GLY A 28 -20.34 24.44 -16.19
N GLU A 29 -20.59 25.71 -16.48
CA GLU A 29 -21.95 26.30 -16.39
C GLU A 29 -22.90 25.86 -17.51
N LEU A 30 -22.40 25.44 -18.66
CA LEU A 30 -23.21 24.98 -19.79
C LEU A 30 -23.68 23.51 -19.65
N GLU A 31 -22.91 22.67 -18.97
CA GLU A 31 -23.29 21.26 -18.74
C GLU A 31 -24.19 21.06 -17.51
N VAL A 32 -24.20 21.99 -16.55
CA VAL A 32 -25.01 21.89 -15.32
C VAL A 32 -26.45 22.36 -15.54
N ARG A 33 -26.80 22.95 -16.70
CA ARG A 33 -28.19 23.38 -16.99
C ARG A 33 -29.11 22.27 -17.50
N GLY A 34 -28.62 21.06 -17.69
CA GLY A 34 -29.42 19.88 -18.03
C GLY A 34 -29.37 18.86 -16.91
N GLU A 35 -30.27 18.94 -15.92
CA GLU A 35 -30.50 18.02 -14.81
C GLU A 35 -29.52 18.09 -13.61
N LEU A 36 -30.09 18.56 -12.54
CA LEU A 36 -29.77 18.51 -11.11
C LEU A 36 -29.43 19.88 -10.48
N ALA A 37 -30.49 20.48 -10.00
CA ALA A 37 -30.42 21.42 -8.90
C ALA A 37 -30.01 20.66 -7.65
N VAL A 38 -28.84 20.90 -7.09
CA VAL A 38 -28.54 21.03 -5.66
C VAL A 38 -27.03 21.12 -5.43
N ASP A 39 -26.65 22.14 -4.69
CA ASP A 39 -25.42 22.36 -3.94
C ASP A 39 -24.06 22.51 -4.63
N GLY A 40 -23.70 23.76 -4.71
CA GLY A 40 -22.40 24.22 -4.24
C GLY A 40 -21.20 24.09 -5.15
N ALA A 41 -20.71 25.24 -5.58
CA ALA A 41 -19.43 25.45 -6.28
C ALA A 41 -18.19 24.73 -5.65
N HIS A 42 -18.30 24.26 -4.40
CA HIS A 42 -17.23 23.53 -3.70
C HIS A 42 -17.06 22.07 -4.14
N ARG A 43 -18.10 21.40 -4.58
CA ARG A 43 -18.01 19.98 -5.02
C ARG A 43 -17.46 19.81 -6.42
N VAL A 44 -17.66 20.77 -7.30
CA VAL A 44 -17.14 20.70 -8.69
C VAL A 44 -15.61 20.82 -8.73
N ARG A 45 -15.00 21.52 -7.77
CA ARG A 45 -13.52 21.63 -7.70
C ARG A 45 -12.80 20.34 -7.28
N GLN A 46 -13.46 19.43 -6.56
CA GLN A 46 -12.85 18.16 -6.15
C GLN A 46 -12.88 17.07 -7.25
N PHE A 47 -13.74 17.22 -8.26
CA PHE A 47 -13.88 16.22 -9.34
C PHE A 47 -13.19 16.61 -10.66
N ALA A 48 -12.62 17.79 -10.77
CA ALA A 48 -11.94 18.26 -11.97
C ALA A 48 -10.78 17.36 -12.47
N PRO A 49 -10.01 16.67 -11.62
CA PRO A 49 -8.97 15.75 -12.07
C PRO A 49 -9.50 14.47 -12.74
N PHE A 50 -10.74 14.06 -12.43
CA PHE A 50 -11.31 12.81 -12.95
C PHE A 50 -12.01 12.97 -14.31
N LEU A 51 -12.43 14.17 -14.68
CA LEU A 51 -13.09 14.46 -15.97
C LEU A 51 -12.10 14.54 -17.15
N ARG A 52 -10.81 14.56 -16.91
CA ARG A 52 -9.77 14.61 -17.95
C ARG A 52 -9.52 13.28 -18.69
N ILE A 53 -10.06 12.17 -18.20
CA ILE A 53 -9.81 10.82 -18.75
C ILE A 53 -10.91 10.37 -19.72
N GLY A 54 -12.03 11.09 -19.82
CA GLY A 54 -13.21 10.70 -20.60
C GLY A 54 -13.40 11.36 -21.96
N TYR A 55 -12.49 12.22 -22.42
CA TYR A 55 -12.73 13.00 -23.65
C TYR A 55 -11.69 12.73 -24.75
N GLU A 56 -11.59 11.50 -25.18
CA GLU A 56 -11.02 11.17 -26.49
C GLU A 56 -12.02 10.33 -27.30
N ARG A 57 -12.48 10.96 -28.39
CA ARG A 57 -13.08 10.36 -29.58
C ARG A 57 -14.57 10.10 -29.60
N THR A 58 -15.27 11.08 -30.06
CA THR A 58 -16.27 10.86 -31.09
C THR A 58 -16.01 11.85 -32.23
N ARG A 59 -15.44 11.38 -33.33
CA ARG A 59 -15.52 12.05 -34.63
C ARG A 59 -16.82 11.60 -35.27
N GLU A 60 -17.76 12.49 -35.39
CA GLU A 60 -18.87 12.35 -36.31
C GLU A 60 -18.39 12.54 -37.77
N PRO A 61 -18.89 11.76 -38.75
CA PRO A 61 -18.60 12.03 -40.15
C PRO A 61 -19.49 13.17 -40.66
N ALA A 62 -18.86 14.11 -41.34
CA ALA A 62 -19.51 15.22 -41.99
C ALA A 62 -20.42 14.72 -43.13
N ASP A 63 -21.65 15.27 -43.14
CA ASP A 63 -22.65 15.18 -44.19
C ASP A 63 -22.15 15.99 -45.39
N ASP A 64 -21.94 15.34 -46.54
CA ASP A 64 -21.67 16.03 -47.80
C ASP A 64 -22.75 15.63 -48.80
N ARG A 65 -23.73 16.54 -48.97
CA ARG A 65 -24.70 16.53 -50.08
C ARG A 65 -24.08 17.32 -51.23
N ASN A 66 -23.78 16.65 -52.33
CA ASN A 66 -24.17 17.15 -53.65
C ASN A 66 -23.80 16.19 -54.79
N GLY A 67 -24.74 15.82 -55.46
CA GLY A 67 -25.25 15.35 -56.65
C GLY A 67 -24.38 15.23 -57.94
N ARG A 68 -24.84 14.28 -58.73
CA ARG A 68 -24.89 14.10 -60.21
C ARG A 68 -24.07 12.93 -60.77
N SER A 69 -24.89 11.92 -61.10
CA SER A 69 -24.95 11.16 -62.35
C SER A 69 -23.69 10.96 -63.21
N HIS A 70 -23.33 9.73 -63.54
CA HIS A 70 -23.46 9.06 -64.83
C HIS A 70 -22.93 7.62 -64.79
N ASP A 71 -23.83 6.79 -65.15
CA ASP A 71 -23.89 5.53 -65.91
C ASP A 71 -22.55 4.99 -66.49
N ARG A 72 -22.26 3.71 -66.28
CA ARG A 72 -21.97 2.63 -67.24
C ARG A 72 -21.41 1.39 -66.53
N GLY A 73 -22.13 0.32 -66.79
CA GLY A 73 -21.99 -1.01 -66.30
C GLY A 73 -20.65 -1.70 -66.48
N ASN A 74 -20.46 -2.70 -65.69
CA ASN A 74 -20.04 -4.04 -66.09
C ASN A 74 -20.31 -5.05 -64.97
N GLU A 75 -21.03 -6.07 -65.33
CA GLU A 75 -21.31 -7.29 -64.57
C GLU A 75 -20.04 -8.09 -64.37
N ILE A 76 -19.75 -8.55 -63.15
CA ILE A 76 -19.06 -9.82 -62.89
C ILE A 76 -19.48 -10.34 -61.51
N GLY A 77 -20.08 -11.49 -61.51
CA GLY A 77 -20.18 -12.64 -60.67
C GLY A 77 -20.17 -12.46 -59.14
N HIS A 78 -21.37 -12.57 -58.54
CA HIS A 78 -21.51 -12.81 -57.10
C HIS A 78 -21.35 -14.31 -56.81
N ALA A 79 -20.31 -14.66 -56.01
CA ALA A 79 -20.30 -15.88 -55.21
C ALA A 79 -20.64 -15.52 -53.75
N PRO A 80 -21.50 -16.28 -53.06
CA PRO A 80 -21.90 -15.94 -51.69
C PRO A 80 -20.77 -16.29 -50.73
N ILE A 81 -20.38 -15.30 -49.92
CA ILE A 81 -19.46 -15.48 -48.79
C ILE A 81 -20.26 -16.14 -47.67
N VAL A 82 -20.00 -17.43 -47.44
CA VAL A 82 -20.47 -18.17 -46.26
C VAL A 82 -19.61 -17.72 -45.09
N PRO A 83 -20.18 -17.25 -43.99
CA PRO A 83 -19.37 -16.94 -42.79
C PRO A 83 -18.85 -18.25 -42.21
N ARG A 84 -17.55 -18.38 -42.13
CA ARG A 84 -16.88 -19.45 -41.37
C ARG A 84 -17.24 -19.34 -39.89
N PRO A 85 -17.61 -20.45 -39.22
CA PRO A 85 -17.80 -20.42 -37.78
C PRO A 85 -16.47 -20.11 -37.09
N LEU A 86 -16.48 -19.09 -36.21
CA LEU A 86 -15.40 -18.84 -35.27
C LEU A 86 -15.19 -20.12 -34.44
N CYS A 87 -14.05 -20.76 -34.62
CA CYS A 87 -13.58 -21.76 -33.69
C CYS A 87 -13.41 -21.09 -32.33
N ILE A 88 -14.34 -21.36 -31.43
CA ILE A 88 -14.16 -21.12 -30.01
C ILE A 88 -13.12 -22.17 -29.58
N HIS A 89 -11.84 -21.78 -29.58
CA HIS A 89 -10.87 -22.50 -28.79
C HIS A 89 -11.33 -22.40 -27.33
N ARG A 90 -11.69 -23.54 -26.78
CA ARG A 90 -11.78 -23.73 -25.32
C ARG A 90 -10.52 -23.10 -24.73
N ALA A 91 -10.67 -21.97 -24.07
CA ALA A 91 -9.68 -21.47 -23.14
C ALA A 91 -9.64 -22.49 -22.00
N ASP A 92 -8.60 -23.28 -22.00
CA ASP A 92 -8.24 -24.07 -20.85
C ASP A 92 -8.19 -23.17 -19.63
N ALA A 93 -8.72 -23.69 -18.54
CA ALA A 93 -8.92 -23.05 -17.26
C ALA A 93 -7.76 -22.11 -16.89
N LEU A 94 -7.94 -20.82 -17.14
CA LEU A 94 -7.12 -19.79 -16.50
C LEU A 94 -7.40 -19.87 -15.01
N ASP A 95 -6.39 -20.26 -14.26
CA ASP A 95 -6.40 -20.33 -12.81
C ASP A 95 -6.86 -18.96 -12.25
N THR A 96 -8.09 -18.92 -11.75
CA THR A 96 -8.72 -17.72 -11.17
C THR A 96 -8.03 -17.28 -9.87
N SER A 97 -6.98 -18.01 -9.43
CA SER A 97 -6.20 -17.72 -8.24
C SER A 97 -5.35 -16.44 -8.36
N ASP A 98 -4.96 -16.06 -9.58
CA ASP A 98 -4.14 -14.85 -9.81
C ASP A 98 -4.95 -13.53 -9.79
N VAL A 99 -6.28 -13.59 -9.82
CA VAL A 99 -7.12 -12.39 -9.96
C VAL A 99 -7.24 -11.58 -8.66
N CYS A 100 -7.04 -12.18 -7.51
CA CYS A 100 -7.31 -11.53 -6.22
C CYS A 100 -6.15 -10.68 -5.68
N CYS A 101 -4.88 -11.06 -5.95
CA CYS A 101 -3.75 -10.16 -5.69
C CYS A 101 -3.62 -9.09 -6.78
N ALA A 102 -4.14 -9.37 -7.99
CA ALA A 102 -4.20 -8.43 -9.10
C ALA A 102 -5.28 -7.35 -8.96
N ALA A 103 -6.15 -7.38 -7.95
CA ALA A 103 -7.09 -6.28 -7.71
C ALA A 103 -6.39 -5.02 -7.14
N MET A 104 -5.22 -5.18 -6.49
CA MET A 104 -4.28 -4.06 -6.27
C MET A 104 -3.40 -3.80 -7.51
N LEU A 105 -3.27 -4.79 -8.41
CA LEU A 105 -2.56 -4.70 -9.68
C LEU A 105 -3.55 -5.15 -10.77
N ARG A 106 -4.36 -4.24 -11.31
CA ARG A 106 -5.33 -4.57 -12.37
C ARG A 106 -4.64 -5.24 -13.55
N PRO A 107 -5.14 -6.40 -14.09
CA PRO A 107 -4.48 -7.14 -15.18
C PRO A 107 -4.41 -6.39 -16.53
N ARG A 108 -4.92 -5.17 -16.62
CA ARG A 108 -4.86 -4.33 -17.82
C ARG A 108 -3.54 -3.58 -17.99
N ASP A 109 -2.67 -3.57 -16.97
CA ASP A 109 -1.36 -2.88 -17.02
C ASP A 109 -0.19 -3.81 -17.37
N ARG A 110 -0.40 -4.80 -18.23
CA ARG A 110 0.69 -5.65 -18.75
C ARG A 110 1.79 -4.92 -19.51
N THR A 111 1.66 -3.59 -19.69
CA THR A 111 2.64 -2.75 -20.39
C THR A 111 3.40 -1.78 -19.51
N LEU A 112 3.02 -1.61 -18.24
CA LEU A 112 3.78 -0.77 -17.31
C LEU A 112 4.89 -1.61 -16.68
N ALA A 113 6.13 -1.34 -17.09
CA ALA A 113 7.29 -2.01 -16.52
C ALA A 113 7.38 -1.69 -15.01
N THR A 114 7.35 -2.72 -14.17
CA THR A 114 7.66 -2.57 -12.75
C THR A 114 9.07 -2.00 -12.60
N PRO A 115 9.30 -1.00 -11.71
CA PRO A 115 10.65 -0.49 -11.46
C PRO A 115 11.62 -1.64 -11.17
N TYR A 116 12.84 -1.54 -11.69
CA TYR A 116 13.80 -2.63 -11.57
C TYR A 116 14.17 -2.91 -10.11
N PHE A 117 14.37 -1.87 -9.32
CA PHE A 117 14.39 -1.92 -7.87
C PHE A 117 13.12 -1.25 -7.36
N PRO A 118 12.14 -2.03 -6.86
CA PRO A 118 10.85 -1.47 -6.45
C PRO A 118 10.96 -0.74 -5.12
N VAL A 119 10.43 0.48 -5.07
CA VAL A 119 10.37 1.35 -3.88
C VAL A 119 8.95 1.88 -3.70
N GLY A 120 8.54 2.10 -2.45
CA GLY A 120 7.31 2.83 -2.12
C GLY A 120 6.01 2.02 -2.15
N GLY A 121 6.07 0.71 -2.42
CA GLY A 121 4.89 -0.16 -2.45
C GLY A 121 5.23 -1.62 -2.13
N PRO A 122 4.23 -2.52 -2.15
CA PRO A 122 4.49 -3.95 -2.05
C PRO A 122 5.40 -4.45 -3.17
N VAL A 123 6.42 -5.22 -2.80
CA VAL A 123 7.40 -5.76 -3.76
C VAL A 123 6.97 -7.13 -4.27
N PRO A 124 7.33 -7.50 -5.53
CA PRO A 124 7.13 -8.85 -6.06
C PRO A 124 7.85 -9.91 -5.23
N ALA A 125 7.41 -11.17 -5.33
CA ALA A 125 8.03 -12.30 -4.60
C ALA A 125 9.54 -12.45 -4.87
N ALA A 126 9.98 -12.13 -6.09
CA ALA A 126 11.40 -12.18 -6.47
C ALA A 126 12.27 -11.13 -5.76
N ASP A 127 11.65 -10.10 -5.19
CA ASP A 127 12.32 -9.00 -4.50
C ASP A 127 12.11 -9.08 -2.96
N LEU A 128 11.57 -10.20 -2.46
CA LEU A 128 11.43 -10.50 -1.02
C LEU A 128 12.70 -11.17 -0.49
N VAL A 129 13.73 -10.38 -0.26
CA VAL A 129 15.06 -10.84 0.18
C VAL A 129 14.97 -11.46 1.58
N GLY A 130 15.54 -12.67 1.76
CA GLY A 130 15.73 -13.32 3.07
C GLY A 130 14.44 -13.70 3.82
N ARG A 131 13.27 -13.77 3.14
CA ARG A 131 11.98 -13.98 3.82
C ARG A 131 11.42 -15.41 3.73
N GLU A 132 12.14 -16.34 3.11
CA GLU A 132 11.60 -17.68 2.83
C GLU A 132 11.26 -18.47 4.10
N THR A 133 12.13 -18.46 5.11
CA THR A 133 11.87 -19.13 6.40
C THR A 133 10.68 -18.51 7.13
N TYR A 134 10.54 -17.18 7.08
CA TYR A 134 9.41 -16.48 7.68
C TYR A 134 8.09 -16.83 6.95
N LEU A 135 8.09 -16.79 5.62
CA LEU A 135 6.94 -17.15 4.78
C LEU A 135 6.48 -18.59 5.04
N ARG A 136 7.42 -19.52 5.17
CA ARG A 136 7.10 -20.91 5.51
C ARG A 136 6.41 -21.03 6.86
N ARG A 137 6.99 -20.45 7.92
CA ARG A 137 6.41 -20.45 9.27
C ARG A 137 5.03 -19.79 9.32
N LEU A 138 4.86 -18.67 8.62
CA LEU A 138 3.60 -17.95 8.54
C LEU A 138 2.52 -18.81 7.87
N ARG A 139 2.85 -19.44 6.72
CA ARG A 139 1.95 -20.32 6.02
C ARG A 139 1.52 -21.50 6.88
N GLU A 140 2.46 -22.24 7.46
CA GLU A 140 2.20 -23.40 8.31
C GLU A 140 1.22 -23.06 9.45
N ARG A 141 1.46 -21.96 10.17
CA ARG A 141 0.57 -21.53 11.26
C ARG A 141 -0.85 -21.21 10.78
N LEU A 142 -0.98 -20.52 9.64
CA LEU A 142 -2.28 -20.16 9.09
C LEU A 142 -3.03 -21.40 8.55
N GLU A 143 -2.32 -22.35 7.96
CA GLU A 143 -2.88 -23.64 7.51
C GLU A 143 -3.35 -24.49 8.71
N ASP A 144 -2.61 -24.50 9.80
CA ASP A 144 -2.95 -25.18 11.05
C ASP A 144 -4.12 -24.53 11.82
N GLY A 145 -4.59 -23.37 11.40
CA GLY A 145 -5.73 -22.68 12.03
C GLY A 145 -5.33 -21.71 13.14
N GLN A 146 -4.06 -21.41 13.29
CA GLN A 146 -3.61 -20.41 14.25
C GLN A 146 -3.90 -19.00 13.72
N HIS A 147 -4.18 -18.08 14.64
CA HIS A 147 -4.22 -16.66 14.34
C HIS A 147 -2.83 -16.07 14.57
N VAL A 148 -2.43 -15.11 13.74
CA VAL A 148 -1.07 -14.57 13.73
C VAL A 148 -1.10 -13.05 13.81
N LEU A 149 -0.25 -12.48 14.65
CA LEU A 149 0.07 -11.05 14.67
C LEU A 149 1.44 -10.84 14.00
N ILE A 150 1.45 -10.18 12.86
CA ILE A 150 2.69 -9.84 12.15
C ILE A 150 3.16 -8.48 12.64
N SER A 151 4.22 -8.49 13.44
CA SER A 151 4.83 -7.29 13.99
C SER A 151 6.15 -6.95 13.29
N GLY A 152 6.58 -5.73 13.49
CA GLY A 152 7.82 -5.20 12.95
C GLY A 152 7.71 -3.75 12.50
N PRO A 153 8.82 -3.04 12.36
CA PRO A 153 8.87 -1.64 11.97
C PRO A 153 8.13 -1.33 10.66
N ARG A 154 7.92 -0.05 10.38
CA ARG A 154 7.42 0.40 9.06
C ARG A 154 8.44 0.06 7.98
N ARG A 155 7.96 -0.15 6.75
CA ARG A 155 8.77 -0.30 5.52
C ARG A 155 9.70 -1.51 5.46
N ILE A 156 9.56 -2.48 6.37
CA ILE A 156 10.34 -3.74 6.33
C ILE A 156 9.68 -4.86 5.49
N GLY A 157 8.57 -4.54 4.79
CA GLY A 157 7.94 -5.46 3.86
C GLY A 157 6.79 -6.30 4.42
N LYS A 158 6.13 -5.92 5.55
CA LYS A 158 4.99 -6.66 6.13
C LYS A 158 3.90 -6.98 5.09
N THR A 159 3.43 -5.96 4.38
CA THR A 159 2.39 -6.10 3.36
C THR A 159 2.85 -6.97 2.19
N SER A 160 4.11 -6.85 1.76
CA SER A 160 4.67 -7.70 0.69
C SER A 160 4.71 -9.16 1.08
N ILE A 161 5.13 -9.45 2.31
CA ILE A 161 5.21 -10.81 2.85
C ILE A 161 3.83 -11.44 2.94
N ILE A 162 2.82 -10.70 3.44
CA ILE A 162 1.48 -11.26 3.58
C ILE A 162 0.82 -11.51 2.21
N ILE A 163 1.03 -10.63 1.23
CA ILE A 163 0.54 -10.83 -0.14
C ILE A 163 1.12 -12.12 -0.73
N GLU A 164 2.43 -12.33 -0.59
CA GLU A 164 3.08 -13.55 -1.05
C GLU A 164 2.61 -14.79 -0.28
N ALA A 165 2.42 -14.69 1.04
CA ALA A 165 1.89 -15.77 1.84
C ALA A 165 0.47 -16.17 1.38
N LEU A 166 -0.41 -15.18 1.12
CA LEU A 166 -1.76 -15.43 0.59
C LEU A 166 -1.71 -16.12 -0.79
N ARG A 167 -0.78 -15.70 -1.66
CA ARG A 167 -0.58 -16.33 -2.96
C ARG A 167 -0.19 -17.82 -2.82
N ARG A 168 0.72 -18.13 -1.87
CA ARG A 168 1.11 -19.51 -1.58
C ARG A 168 -0.02 -20.33 -0.97
N LEU A 169 -0.77 -19.76 -0.02
CA LEU A 169 -1.94 -20.40 0.60
C LEU A 169 -3.02 -20.76 -0.43
N ARG A 170 -3.27 -19.88 -1.42
CA ARG A 170 -4.20 -20.19 -2.53
C ARG A 170 -3.74 -21.37 -3.35
N ARG A 171 -2.46 -21.46 -3.68
CA ARG A 171 -1.89 -22.62 -4.41
C ARG A 171 -2.04 -23.93 -3.63
N HIS A 172 -2.10 -23.84 -2.29
CA HIS A 172 -2.38 -24.98 -1.40
C HIS A 172 -3.87 -25.21 -1.18
N GLY A 173 -4.75 -24.48 -1.90
CA GLY A 173 -6.19 -24.70 -1.90
C GLY A 173 -6.97 -23.95 -0.83
N ALA A 174 -6.34 -23.08 -0.03
CA ALA A 174 -7.04 -22.21 0.91
C ALA A 174 -7.75 -21.06 0.20
N TYR A 175 -8.86 -20.62 0.75
CA TYR A 175 -9.46 -19.33 0.40
C TYR A 175 -8.78 -18.20 1.19
N THR A 176 -8.62 -17.05 0.56
CA THR A 176 -7.90 -15.93 1.17
C THR A 176 -8.65 -14.63 0.98
N ALA A 177 -8.65 -13.79 2.01
CA ALA A 177 -9.23 -12.45 1.98
C ALA A 177 -8.23 -11.44 2.56
N TYR A 178 -8.02 -10.33 1.87
CA TYR A 178 -7.17 -9.23 2.33
C TYR A 178 -8.01 -7.98 2.50
N VAL A 179 -7.97 -7.39 3.68
CA VAL A 179 -8.74 -6.20 4.06
C VAL A 179 -7.80 -5.16 4.63
N ASP A 180 -7.72 -4.00 3.98
CA ASP A 180 -7.11 -2.80 4.52
C ASP A 180 -8.13 -2.06 5.38
N CYS A 181 -7.91 -2.05 6.70
CA CYS A 181 -8.80 -1.39 7.66
C CYS A 181 -8.68 0.14 7.62
N LEU A 182 -7.55 0.68 7.16
CA LEU A 182 -7.33 2.14 7.09
C LEU A 182 -8.30 2.83 6.13
N GLY A 183 -8.67 2.14 5.06
CA GLY A 183 -9.58 2.69 4.05
C GLY A 183 -11.06 2.64 4.45
N ALA A 184 -11.43 2.18 5.64
CA ALA A 184 -12.80 2.19 6.14
C ALA A 184 -13.10 3.50 6.88
N THR A 185 -14.22 4.15 6.57
CA THR A 185 -14.66 5.40 7.21
C THR A 185 -15.64 5.16 8.36
N ASP A 186 -16.32 4.01 8.34
CA ASP A 186 -17.29 3.56 9.34
C ASP A 186 -17.37 2.03 9.39
N ILE A 187 -18.15 1.49 10.32
CA ILE A 187 -18.31 0.04 10.52
C ILE A 187 -18.98 -0.64 9.32
N ARG A 188 -19.86 0.06 8.58
CA ARG A 188 -20.46 -0.47 7.36
C ARG A 188 -19.42 -0.62 6.27
N GLY A 189 -18.61 0.40 6.03
CA GLY A 189 -17.52 0.37 5.04
C GLY A 189 -16.49 -0.73 5.35
N LEU A 190 -16.17 -0.97 6.63
CA LEU A 190 -15.34 -2.11 7.02
C LEU A 190 -16.03 -3.45 6.71
N GLY A 191 -17.33 -3.56 6.98
CA GLY A 191 -18.15 -4.74 6.65
C GLY A 191 -18.19 -5.00 5.14
N GLU A 192 -18.35 -3.96 4.31
CA GLU A 192 -18.34 -4.06 2.84
C GLU A 192 -17.00 -4.59 2.32
N ARG A 193 -15.88 -4.04 2.82
CA ARG A 193 -14.53 -4.52 2.47
C ARG A 193 -14.29 -5.97 2.86
N LEU A 194 -14.74 -6.36 4.03
CA LEU A 194 -14.67 -7.77 4.49
C LEU A 194 -15.49 -8.69 3.59
N ALA A 195 -16.74 -8.31 3.29
CA ALA A 195 -17.60 -9.08 2.42
C ALA A 195 -17.00 -9.25 1.02
N ASP A 196 -16.57 -8.16 0.42
CA ASP A 196 -15.95 -8.18 -0.91
C ASP A 196 -14.71 -9.06 -0.95
N ALA A 197 -13.80 -8.91 0.02
CA ALA A 197 -12.57 -9.69 0.08
C ALA A 197 -12.83 -11.20 0.24
N VAL A 198 -13.82 -11.59 1.05
CA VAL A 198 -14.18 -13.02 1.22
C VAL A 198 -14.87 -13.56 -0.02
N LEU A 199 -15.80 -12.80 -0.62
CA LEU A 199 -16.61 -13.23 -1.76
C LEU A 199 -15.83 -13.28 -3.07
N GLN A 200 -14.67 -12.64 -3.15
CA GLN A 200 -13.76 -12.77 -4.30
C GLN A 200 -13.26 -14.20 -4.57
N ASN A 201 -13.32 -15.09 -3.56
CA ASN A 201 -12.97 -16.50 -3.73
C ASN A 201 -14.04 -17.32 -4.48
N LEU A 202 -15.20 -16.74 -4.78
CA LEU A 202 -16.32 -17.40 -5.43
C LEU A 202 -16.39 -17.02 -6.91
N SER A 203 -16.99 -17.88 -7.74
CA SER A 203 -17.35 -17.56 -9.12
C SER A 203 -18.31 -16.37 -9.18
N GLY A 204 -18.41 -15.71 -10.33
CA GLY A 204 -19.25 -14.51 -10.46
C GLY A 204 -20.72 -14.75 -10.06
N VAL A 205 -21.29 -15.87 -10.46
CA VAL A 205 -22.68 -16.26 -10.12
C VAL A 205 -22.85 -16.58 -8.65
N GLU A 206 -21.95 -17.40 -8.08
CA GLU A 206 -21.96 -17.74 -6.67
C GLU A 206 -21.73 -16.50 -5.78
N ARG A 207 -20.86 -15.59 -6.23
CA ARG A 207 -20.58 -14.33 -5.53
C ARG A 207 -21.83 -13.48 -5.40
N SER A 208 -22.55 -13.25 -6.50
CA SER A 208 -23.78 -12.43 -6.50
C SER A 208 -24.84 -13.03 -5.57
N PHE A 209 -24.99 -14.36 -5.59
CA PHE A 209 -25.94 -15.06 -4.73
C PHE A 209 -25.56 -14.97 -3.23
N GLU A 210 -24.29 -15.12 -2.88
CA GLU A 210 -23.83 -15.03 -1.50
C GLU A 210 -23.78 -13.59 -0.99
N GLN A 211 -23.49 -12.61 -1.85
CA GLN A 211 -23.69 -11.20 -1.51
C GLN A 211 -25.14 -10.93 -1.13
N ALA A 212 -26.10 -11.38 -1.96
CA ALA A 212 -27.51 -11.23 -1.66
C ALA A 212 -27.92 -11.92 -0.34
N LYS A 213 -27.38 -13.12 -0.06
CA LYS A 213 -27.63 -13.82 1.21
C LYS A 213 -27.03 -13.12 2.43
N ALA A 214 -25.80 -12.64 2.33
CA ALA A 214 -25.12 -11.94 3.42
C ALA A 214 -25.89 -10.68 3.82
N ILE A 215 -26.40 -10.01 2.81
CA ILE A 215 -27.24 -8.84 2.94
C ILE A 215 -28.60 -9.20 3.57
N ALA A 216 -29.23 -10.28 3.10
CA ALA A 216 -30.52 -10.76 3.62
C ALA A 216 -30.39 -11.35 5.05
N ALA A 217 -29.25 -11.90 5.43
CA ALA A 217 -29.00 -12.40 6.78
C ALA A 217 -28.95 -11.29 7.85
N GLY A 218 -28.61 -10.06 7.43
CA GLY A 218 -28.78 -8.86 8.26
C GLY A 218 -30.24 -8.38 8.39
N MET A 219 -31.12 -8.93 7.53
CA MET A 219 -32.55 -8.65 7.51
C MET A 219 -33.26 -9.89 8.00
N GLN A 220 -33.84 -10.26 8.85
CA GLN A 220 -34.60 -11.40 9.34
C GLN A 220 -34.65 -12.69 8.47
N PRO A 221 -34.67 -13.89 9.05
CA PRO A 221 -34.47 -15.17 8.34
C PRO A 221 -35.60 -15.63 7.41
N THR A 222 -36.56 -14.78 7.09
CA THR A 222 -37.79 -15.14 6.38
C THR A 222 -37.75 -14.89 4.87
N VAL A 223 -36.74 -14.23 4.31
CA VAL A 223 -36.71 -13.91 2.88
C VAL A 223 -35.86 -14.92 2.11
N LYS A 224 -36.48 -15.78 1.32
CA LYS A 224 -35.80 -16.60 0.31
C LYS A 224 -35.49 -15.73 -0.90
N VAL A 225 -34.24 -15.31 -1.03
CA VAL A 225 -33.77 -14.52 -2.19
C VAL A 225 -33.63 -15.44 -3.39
N LYS A 226 -34.39 -15.17 -4.48
CA LYS A 226 -34.21 -15.79 -5.79
C LYS A 226 -33.25 -14.96 -6.63
N TYR A 227 -32.62 -15.58 -7.64
CA TYR A 227 -31.65 -14.94 -8.54
C TYR A 227 -32.14 -13.63 -9.19
N GLU A 228 -33.43 -13.52 -9.42
CA GLU A 228 -34.08 -12.37 -10.10
C GLU A 228 -34.19 -11.11 -9.20
N HIS A 229 -33.85 -11.21 -7.91
CA HIS A 229 -34.06 -10.14 -6.93
C HIS A 229 -32.74 -9.67 -6.27
N VAL A 230 -31.59 -9.93 -6.88
CA VAL A 230 -30.27 -9.56 -6.31
C VAL A 230 -30.14 -8.02 -6.19
N GLU A 231 -30.60 -7.27 -7.19
CA GLU A 231 -30.59 -5.81 -7.13
C GLU A 231 -31.49 -5.24 -6.04
N LEU A 232 -32.70 -5.81 -5.88
CA LEU A 232 -33.61 -5.41 -4.82
C LEU A 232 -33.05 -5.75 -3.44
N ALA A 233 -32.39 -6.90 -3.29
CA ALA A 233 -31.71 -7.28 -2.06
C ALA A 233 -30.55 -6.33 -1.75
N LEU A 234 -29.81 -5.88 -2.74
CA LEU A 234 -28.75 -4.87 -2.62
C LEU A 234 -29.29 -3.48 -2.22
N GLN A 235 -30.45 -3.08 -2.76
CA GLN A 235 -31.11 -1.84 -2.37
C GLN A 235 -31.62 -1.87 -0.94
N LEU A 236 -32.31 -2.94 -0.55
CA LEU A 236 -32.80 -3.16 0.81
C LEU A 236 -31.69 -3.26 1.84
N ALA A 237 -30.50 -3.72 1.45
CA ALA A 237 -29.31 -3.76 2.29
C ALA A 237 -28.79 -2.38 2.68
N ARG A 238 -28.98 -1.39 1.84
CA ARG A 238 -28.59 -0.01 2.14
C ARG A 238 -29.38 0.56 3.33
N GLU A 239 -30.54 0.01 3.61
CA GLU A 239 -31.41 0.38 4.72
C GLU A 239 -31.17 -0.45 6.00
N THR A 240 -30.34 -1.51 5.92
CA THR A 240 -30.05 -2.37 7.08
C THR A 240 -29.18 -1.62 8.09
N ASN A 241 -29.44 -1.84 9.39
CA ASN A 241 -28.61 -1.31 10.45
C ASN A 241 -27.15 -1.70 10.26
N ALA A 242 -26.25 -0.70 10.21
CA ALA A 242 -24.82 -0.86 9.95
C ALA A 242 -24.15 -1.91 10.86
N GLN A 243 -24.56 -1.97 12.14
CA GLN A 243 -24.04 -2.94 13.09
C GLN A 243 -24.37 -4.39 12.69
N ARG A 244 -25.62 -4.68 12.32
CA ARG A 244 -26.03 -6.02 11.88
C ARG A 244 -25.36 -6.44 10.58
N PHE A 245 -25.23 -5.50 9.65
CA PHE A 245 -24.50 -5.74 8.40
C PHE A 245 -23.05 -6.10 8.68
N PHE A 246 -22.37 -5.33 9.54
CA PHE A 246 -20.99 -5.59 9.93
C PHE A 246 -20.82 -6.97 10.58
N GLU A 247 -21.70 -7.33 11.52
CA GLU A 247 -21.68 -8.65 12.15
C GLU A 247 -21.89 -9.78 11.14
N GLY A 248 -22.81 -9.61 10.19
CA GLY A 248 -23.02 -10.56 9.10
C GLY A 248 -21.80 -10.70 8.19
N ALA A 249 -21.14 -9.60 7.88
CA ALA A 249 -19.91 -9.59 7.07
C ALA A 249 -18.74 -10.33 7.77
N LEU A 250 -18.61 -10.19 9.10
CA LEU A 250 -17.64 -10.95 9.90
C LEU A 250 -17.86 -12.46 9.79
N ASP A 251 -19.13 -12.91 9.77
CA ASP A 251 -19.47 -14.33 9.72
C ASP A 251 -19.34 -14.98 8.33
N LEU A 252 -19.17 -14.20 7.27
CA LEU A 252 -19.05 -14.72 5.89
C LEU A 252 -17.89 -15.70 5.70
N ALA A 253 -16.73 -15.40 6.27
CA ALA A 253 -15.55 -16.27 6.19
C ALA A 253 -15.83 -17.64 6.81
N GLN A 254 -16.50 -17.68 7.95
CA GLN A 254 -16.93 -18.91 8.62
C GLN A 254 -17.97 -19.67 7.79
N GLY A 255 -18.93 -18.96 7.18
CA GLY A 255 -19.92 -19.54 6.27
C GLY A 255 -19.27 -20.19 5.06
N LEU A 256 -18.29 -19.51 4.46
CA LEU A 256 -17.51 -20.02 3.33
C LEU A 256 -16.69 -21.26 3.70
N ALA A 257 -15.98 -21.23 4.84
CA ALA A 257 -15.23 -22.36 5.35
C ALA A 257 -16.10 -23.60 5.56
N LYS A 258 -17.26 -23.43 6.20
CA LYS A 258 -18.23 -24.54 6.45
C LYS A 258 -18.76 -25.17 5.17
N ARG A 259 -19.07 -24.36 4.14
CA ARG A 259 -19.63 -24.88 2.88
C ARG A 259 -18.60 -25.55 2.01
N SER A 260 -17.41 -24.96 1.91
CA SER A 260 -16.37 -25.44 1.02
C SER A 260 -15.52 -26.57 1.61
N GLY A 261 -15.51 -26.73 2.94
CA GLY A 261 -14.58 -27.61 3.64
C GLY A 261 -13.12 -27.12 3.58
N LYS A 262 -12.87 -25.93 3.04
CA LYS A 262 -11.53 -25.35 2.88
C LYS A 262 -11.21 -24.39 4.01
N ARG A 263 -9.93 -24.25 4.32
CA ARG A 263 -9.45 -23.19 5.20
C ARG A 263 -9.69 -21.81 4.55
N VAL A 264 -10.18 -20.85 5.34
CA VAL A 264 -10.25 -19.45 4.93
C VAL A 264 -9.26 -18.64 5.75
N VAL A 265 -8.38 -17.89 5.09
CA VAL A 265 -7.41 -17.01 5.74
C VAL A 265 -7.82 -15.58 5.49
N VAL A 266 -8.11 -14.84 6.56
CA VAL A 266 -8.48 -13.43 6.51
C VAL A 266 -7.35 -12.60 7.06
N VAL A 267 -6.87 -11.66 6.26
CA VAL A 267 -5.85 -10.67 6.64
C VAL A 267 -6.52 -9.35 6.92
N LEU A 268 -6.18 -8.76 8.04
CA LEU A 268 -6.61 -7.44 8.47
C LEU A 268 -5.36 -6.55 8.59
N ASP A 269 -5.10 -5.79 7.53
CA ASP A 269 -3.97 -4.86 7.49
C ASP A 269 -4.37 -3.51 8.09
N GLU A 270 -3.41 -2.80 8.69
CA GLU A 270 -3.63 -1.58 9.49
C GLU A 270 -4.76 -1.76 10.51
N PHE A 271 -4.74 -2.91 11.21
CA PHE A 271 -5.83 -3.37 12.08
C PHE A 271 -6.20 -2.37 13.17
N GLN A 272 -5.22 -1.60 13.69
CA GLN A 272 -5.48 -0.56 14.69
C GLN A 272 -6.47 0.50 14.21
N ALA A 273 -6.57 0.73 12.88
CA ALA A 273 -7.51 1.70 12.33
C ALA A 273 -8.98 1.30 12.58
N ALA A 274 -9.27 0.01 12.69
CA ALA A 274 -10.62 -0.46 13.00
C ALA A 274 -11.15 0.07 14.35
N GLY A 275 -10.25 0.30 15.32
CA GLY A 275 -10.64 0.87 16.63
C GLY A 275 -11.19 2.30 16.55
N ARG A 276 -10.85 3.04 15.49
CA ARG A 276 -11.34 4.42 15.25
C ARG A 276 -12.81 4.45 14.82
N LEU A 277 -13.34 3.32 14.35
CA LEU A 277 -14.71 3.20 13.83
C LEU A 277 -15.78 3.08 14.93
N GLY A 278 -15.36 2.89 16.17
CA GLY A 278 -16.25 2.86 17.33
C GLY A 278 -15.69 2.10 18.52
N PRO A 279 -16.12 2.44 19.74
CA PRO A 279 -15.53 1.94 20.98
C PRO A 279 -15.71 0.42 21.18
N ARG A 280 -16.68 -0.21 20.52
CA ARG A 280 -17.01 -1.64 20.67
C ARG A 280 -16.65 -2.49 19.45
N VAL A 281 -15.99 -1.92 18.44
CA VAL A 281 -15.68 -2.64 17.19
C VAL A 281 -14.79 -3.84 17.47
N PHE A 282 -13.76 -3.68 18.28
CA PHE A 282 -12.88 -4.78 18.66
C PHE A 282 -13.57 -5.87 19.48
N ASP A 283 -14.50 -5.51 20.37
CA ASP A 283 -15.24 -6.49 21.16
C ASP A 283 -16.14 -7.34 20.27
N VAL A 284 -16.84 -6.72 19.33
CA VAL A 284 -17.69 -7.40 18.35
C VAL A 284 -16.85 -8.34 17.48
N MET A 285 -15.75 -7.84 16.91
CA MET A 285 -14.83 -8.66 16.10
C MET A 285 -14.30 -9.85 16.90
N ARG A 286 -13.82 -9.61 18.12
CA ARG A 286 -13.28 -10.65 19.00
C ARG A 286 -14.30 -11.74 19.30
N THR A 287 -15.53 -11.35 19.65
CA THR A 287 -16.61 -12.28 19.94
C THR A 287 -16.93 -13.18 18.74
N ARG A 288 -16.99 -12.60 17.53
CA ARG A 288 -17.25 -13.38 16.31
C ARG A 288 -16.07 -14.27 15.95
N PHE A 289 -14.85 -13.73 15.90
CA PHE A 289 -13.66 -14.49 15.51
C PHE A 289 -13.37 -15.67 16.43
N GLN A 290 -13.63 -15.55 17.73
CA GLN A 290 -13.47 -16.64 18.70
C GLN A 290 -14.39 -17.82 18.41
N ALA A 291 -15.57 -17.58 17.84
CA ALA A 291 -16.54 -18.62 17.51
C ALA A 291 -16.23 -19.33 16.17
N HIS A 292 -15.38 -18.75 15.33
CA HIS A 292 -15.10 -19.27 13.99
C HIS A 292 -14.25 -20.54 14.03
N ARG A 293 -14.62 -21.50 13.18
CA ARG A 293 -13.89 -22.73 12.95
C ARG A 293 -13.53 -22.82 11.46
N GLY A 294 -12.31 -23.22 11.15
CA GLY A 294 -11.82 -23.24 9.76
C GLY A 294 -11.43 -21.90 9.18
N VAL A 295 -11.38 -20.84 10.02
CA VAL A 295 -10.89 -19.51 9.65
C VAL A 295 -9.64 -19.19 10.45
N SER A 296 -8.60 -18.72 9.78
CA SER A 296 -7.37 -18.17 10.40
C SER A 296 -7.30 -16.68 10.13
N TYR A 297 -6.90 -15.92 11.13
CA TYR A 297 -6.74 -14.47 11.02
C TYR A 297 -5.28 -14.08 11.09
N ALA A 298 -4.84 -13.17 10.20
CA ALA A 298 -3.56 -12.50 10.29
C ALA A 298 -3.79 -11.00 10.48
N PHE A 299 -3.20 -10.46 11.53
CA PHE A 299 -3.32 -9.05 11.91
C PHE A 299 -2.00 -8.36 11.62
N LEU A 300 -2.05 -7.22 10.93
CA LEU A 300 -0.91 -6.38 10.64
C LEU A 300 -1.21 -4.94 11.01
N GLY A 301 -0.16 -4.15 11.21
CA GLY A 301 -0.28 -2.71 11.34
C GLY A 301 1.09 -2.04 11.42
N SER A 302 1.07 -0.74 11.21
CA SER A 302 2.27 0.09 11.24
C SER A 302 2.53 0.71 12.61
N GLU A 303 1.52 0.79 13.48
CA GLU A 303 1.60 1.35 14.84
C GLU A 303 1.84 0.21 15.85
N GLN A 304 3.11 -0.20 15.99
CA GLN A 304 3.50 -1.34 16.83
C GLN A 304 3.01 -1.22 18.27
N GLY A 305 3.17 -0.07 18.89
CA GLY A 305 2.76 0.15 20.29
C GLY A 305 1.29 -0.12 20.53
N ILE A 306 0.41 0.34 19.63
CA ILE A 306 -1.04 0.13 19.72
C ILE A 306 -1.37 -1.35 19.53
N LEU A 307 -0.73 -2.02 18.55
CA LEU A 307 -0.94 -3.44 18.33
C LEU A 307 -0.44 -4.30 19.50
N GLU A 308 0.74 -3.99 20.03
CA GLU A 308 1.27 -4.67 21.20
C GLU A 308 0.37 -4.50 22.41
N GLU A 309 -0.16 -3.30 22.66
CA GLU A 309 -1.14 -3.06 23.71
C GLU A 309 -2.41 -3.89 23.51
N LEU A 310 -2.99 -3.87 22.29
CA LEU A 310 -4.22 -4.58 21.95
C LEU A 310 -4.10 -6.11 22.13
N PHE A 311 -2.95 -6.70 21.80
CA PHE A 311 -2.75 -8.16 21.83
C PHE A 311 -2.02 -8.66 23.09
N SER A 312 -1.27 -7.82 23.81
CA SER A 312 -0.44 -8.23 24.94
C SER A 312 -0.92 -7.71 26.29
N ALA A 313 -1.64 -6.58 26.34
CA ALA A 313 -2.10 -6.03 27.62
C ALA A 313 -3.43 -6.69 28.07
N LYS A 314 -3.48 -7.00 29.38
CA LYS A 314 -4.69 -7.55 30.00
C LYS A 314 -5.84 -6.54 29.94
N GLY A 315 -7.05 -7.02 29.63
CA GLY A 315 -8.23 -6.17 29.54
C GLY A 315 -8.57 -5.70 28.13
N HIS A 316 -7.67 -5.86 27.16
CA HIS A 316 -7.98 -5.58 25.77
C HIS A 316 -8.65 -6.76 25.07
N ALA A 317 -9.52 -6.47 24.10
CA ALA A 317 -10.34 -7.45 23.41
C ALA A 317 -9.55 -8.60 22.78
N PHE A 318 -8.38 -8.33 22.24
CA PHE A 318 -7.52 -9.31 21.56
C PHE A 318 -6.39 -9.88 22.42
N TYR A 319 -6.41 -9.65 23.74
CA TYR A 319 -5.40 -10.21 24.62
C TYR A 319 -5.15 -11.70 24.35
N ARG A 320 -3.90 -12.07 23.98
CA ARG A 320 -3.43 -13.42 23.64
C ARG A 320 -4.27 -14.15 22.57
N PHE A 321 -4.88 -13.41 21.66
CA PHE A 321 -5.70 -14.00 20.61
C PHE A 321 -4.89 -14.52 19.41
N ALA A 322 -3.79 -13.90 19.11
CA ALA A 322 -2.92 -14.25 18.00
C ALA A 322 -1.50 -14.55 18.49
N VAL A 323 -0.79 -15.42 17.76
CA VAL A 323 0.62 -15.71 17.99
C VAL A 323 1.46 -14.60 17.35
N PRO A 324 2.32 -13.90 18.08
CA PRO A 324 3.20 -12.91 17.50
C PRO A 324 4.25 -13.58 16.60
N LEU A 325 4.45 -13.03 15.43
CA LEU A 325 5.52 -13.33 14.49
C LEU A 325 6.22 -12.03 14.15
N ASP A 326 7.35 -11.77 14.81
CA ASP A 326 8.15 -10.59 14.55
C ASP A 326 9.03 -10.81 13.32
N LEU A 327 8.99 -9.85 12.38
CA LEU A 327 9.82 -9.88 11.18
C LEU A 327 11.30 -9.63 11.46
N THR A 328 11.63 -9.08 12.63
CA THR A 328 13.00 -8.80 13.05
C THR A 328 13.63 -9.94 13.83
N ASP A 329 12.86 -10.97 14.18
CA ASP A 329 13.30 -12.08 15.07
C ASP A 329 14.04 -13.20 14.33
N ALA A 330 14.38 -13.02 13.06
CA ALA A 330 15.08 -14.02 12.26
C ALA A 330 16.61 -13.81 12.33
N GLY A 331 17.34 -14.78 12.89
CA GLY A 331 18.80 -14.88 12.77
C GLY A 331 19.63 -13.84 13.52
N GLY A 332 19.02 -13.02 14.40
CA GLY A 332 19.74 -11.98 15.14
C GLY A 332 20.09 -10.73 14.33
N HIS A 333 19.65 -10.65 13.09
CA HIS A 333 19.84 -9.48 12.22
C HIS A 333 18.75 -8.44 12.46
N ARG A 334 19.12 -7.18 12.46
CA ARG A 334 18.27 -6.04 12.85
C ARG A 334 16.88 -6.01 12.15
N PHE A 335 16.82 -6.40 10.89
CA PHE A 335 15.59 -6.46 10.11
C PHE A 335 15.19 -7.87 9.69
N GLY A 336 15.80 -8.89 10.35
CA GLY A 336 15.53 -10.31 10.07
C GLY A 336 15.92 -10.76 8.67
N ILE A 337 16.90 -10.09 8.04
CA ILE A 337 17.48 -10.45 6.75
C ILE A 337 18.98 -10.65 6.95
N ASP A 338 19.48 -11.83 6.53
CA ASP A 338 20.88 -12.12 6.56
C ASP A 338 21.64 -11.26 5.53
N PRO A 339 22.80 -10.68 5.85
CA PRO A 339 23.65 -10.02 4.87
C PRO A 339 24.00 -10.89 3.64
N ASP A 340 24.15 -12.20 3.82
CA ASP A 340 24.41 -13.13 2.74
C ASP A 340 23.23 -13.22 1.76
N ASP A 341 21.98 -13.18 2.25
CA ASP A 341 20.78 -13.13 1.42
C ASP A 341 20.76 -11.83 0.58
N TRP A 342 21.17 -10.71 1.15
CA TRP A 342 21.34 -9.46 0.42
C TRP A 342 22.43 -9.55 -0.65
N LEU A 343 23.57 -10.12 -0.31
CA LEU A 343 24.70 -10.28 -1.23
C LEU A 343 24.30 -11.10 -2.44
N GLU A 344 23.67 -12.27 -2.22
CA GLU A 344 23.20 -13.14 -3.28
C GLU A 344 22.16 -12.42 -4.17
N TYR A 345 21.15 -11.81 -3.56
CA TYR A 345 20.11 -11.09 -4.29
C TYR A 345 20.66 -9.96 -5.14
N LEU A 346 21.50 -9.09 -4.56
CA LEU A 346 22.03 -7.91 -5.28
C LEU A 346 22.93 -8.32 -6.42
N LYS A 347 23.83 -9.29 -6.22
CA LYS A 347 24.68 -9.82 -7.32
C LYS A 347 23.83 -10.39 -8.44
N ALA A 348 22.84 -11.22 -8.15
CA ALA A 348 21.93 -11.79 -9.14
C ALA A 348 21.13 -10.69 -9.88
N LYS A 349 20.62 -9.71 -9.14
CA LYS A 349 19.82 -8.61 -9.68
C LYS A 349 20.63 -7.75 -10.65
N PHE A 350 21.84 -7.31 -10.27
CA PHE A 350 22.72 -6.54 -11.14
C PHE A 350 23.18 -7.36 -12.36
N ALA A 351 23.58 -8.61 -12.15
CA ALA A 351 24.01 -9.52 -13.22
C ALA A 351 22.91 -9.74 -14.29
N ALA A 352 21.65 -9.79 -13.92
CA ALA A 352 20.50 -9.90 -14.84
C ALA A 352 20.41 -8.72 -15.83
N LYS A 353 21.04 -7.59 -15.52
CA LYS A 353 21.19 -6.42 -16.42
C LYS A 353 22.58 -6.29 -17.00
N LYS A 354 23.42 -7.31 -16.88
CA LYS A 354 24.84 -7.30 -17.32
C LYS A 354 25.65 -6.20 -16.61
N LEU A 355 25.30 -5.93 -15.36
CA LEU A 355 26.00 -5.04 -14.44
C LEU A 355 26.69 -5.88 -13.37
N ALA A 356 27.78 -5.39 -12.78
CA ALA A 356 28.52 -6.05 -11.72
C ALA A 356 28.55 -5.19 -10.45
N ILE A 357 28.34 -5.84 -9.32
CA ILE A 357 28.59 -5.28 -7.99
C ILE A 357 29.47 -6.28 -7.22
N ASP A 358 30.54 -5.81 -6.61
CA ASP A 358 31.42 -6.63 -5.80
C ASP A 358 30.96 -6.69 -4.32
N ASP A 359 31.54 -7.63 -3.58
CA ASP A 359 31.19 -7.89 -2.19
C ASP A 359 31.44 -6.66 -1.31
N ALA A 360 32.57 -5.99 -1.51
CA ALA A 360 32.92 -4.80 -0.76
C ALA A 360 31.96 -3.63 -0.99
N SER A 361 31.40 -3.50 -2.21
CA SER A 361 30.35 -2.51 -2.51
C SER A 361 29.03 -2.87 -1.86
N VAL A 362 28.68 -4.16 -1.79
CA VAL A 362 27.48 -4.62 -1.08
C VAL A 362 27.62 -4.37 0.41
N ASP A 363 28.77 -4.70 1.01
CA ASP A 363 29.02 -4.46 2.43
C ASP A 363 28.89 -2.97 2.78
N ARG A 364 29.49 -2.09 1.99
CA ARG A 364 29.37 -0.63 2.16
C ARG A 364 27.91 -0.14 2.04
N LEU A 365 27.19 -0.68 1.08
CA LEU A 365 25.76 -0.36 0.90
C LEU A 365 24.94 -0.76 2.13
N LEU A 366 25.17 -1.99 2.64
CA LEU A 366 24.47 -2.50 3.82
C LEU A 366 24.87 -1.76 5.10
N ASP A 367 26.13 -1.38 5.23
CA ASP A 367 26.58 -0.53 6.35
C ASP A 367 25.89 0.84 6.33
N ALA A 368 25.79 1.48 5.15
CA ALA A 368 25.18 2.78 5.00
C ALA A 368 23.64 2.76 5.22
N THR A 369 22.98 1.67 4.83
CA THR A 369 21.51 1.52 4.94
C THR A 369 21.11 0.69 6.18
N GLY A 370 22.05 0.16 6.93
CA GLY A 370 21.82 -0.77 8.02
C GLY A 370 21.10 -2.05 7.59
N GLY A 371 21.11 -2.40 6.31
CA GLY A 371 20.35 -3.51 5.75
C GLY A 371 18.82 -3.32 5.76
N HIS A 372 18.35 -2.08 6.00
CA HIS A 372 16.91 -1.77 5.98
C HIS A 372 16.32 -1.97 4.57
N PRO A 373 15.27 -2.79 4.40
CA PRO A 373 14.82 -3.20 3.07
C PRO A 373 14.50 -2.04 2.12
N GLN A 374 13.76 -1.04 2.58
CA GLN A 374 13.39 0.08 1.74
C GLN A 374 14.59 1.00 1.46
N ASP A 375 15.41 1.31 2.46
CA ASP A 375 16.58 2.19 2.31
C ASP A 375 17.59 1.55 1.34
N THR A 376 17.86 0.25 1.49
CA THR A 376 18.73 -0.50 0.58
C THR A 376 18.20 -0.48 -0.86
N MET A 377 16.90 -0.74 -1.06
CA MET A 377 16.28 -0.68 -2.38
C MET A 377 16.29 0.74 -2.98
N GLN A 378 16.13 1.78 -2.16
CA GLN A 378 16.18 3.17 -2.60
C GLN A 378 17.56 3.52 -3.17
N VAL A 379 18.63 3.17 -2.45
CA VAL A 379 20.01 3.40 -2.93
C VAL A 379 20.30 2.54 -4.16
N CYS A 380 19.86 1.28 -4.20
CA CYS A 380 20.00 0.42 -5.38
C CYS A 380 19.28 0.97 -6.61
N ALA A 381 18.09 1.56 -6.43
CA ALA A 381 17.37 2.21 -7.52
C ALA A 381 18.16 3.39 -8.09
N ALA A 382 18.64 4.28 -7.22
CA ALA A 382 19.48 5.41 -7.63
C ALA A 382 20.77 4.93 -8.35
N LEU A 383 21.45 3.94 -7.77
CA LEU A 383 22.66 3.35 -8.34
C LEU A 383 22.42 2.75 -9.74
N TYR A 384 21.32 2.01 -9.91
CA TYR A 384 20.94 1.42 -11.20
C TYR A 384 20.74 2.49 -12.30
N TYR A 385 20.04 3.58 -11.97
CA TYR A 385 19.83 4.66 -12.93
C TYR A 385 21.12 5.42 -13.24
N LEU A 386 21.96 5.72 -12.26
CA LEU A 386 23.26 6.36 -12.44
C LEU A 386 24.19 5.51 -13.33
N MET A 387 24.27 4.19 -13.08
CA MET A 387 25.06 3.28 -13.91
C MET A 387 24.60 3.27 -15.37
N ARG A 388 23.26 3.23 -15.56
CA ARG A 388 22.66 3.25 -16.89
C ARG A 388 23.00 4.55 -17.64
N ASP A 389 22.85 5.69 -16.97
CA ASP A 389 23.05 7.00 -17.57
C ASP A 389 24.54 7.30 -17.82
N ALA A 390 25.44 6.79 -16.96
CA ALA A 390 26.88 6.85 -17.14
C ALA A 390 27.43 5.78 -18.11
N GLY A 391 26.62 4.81 -18.55
CA GLY A 391 27.08 3.66 -19.34
C GLY A 391 28.05 2.73 -18.59
N SER A 392 28.12 2.82 -17.25
CA SER A 392 28.99 2.00 -16.42
C SER A 392 28.44 0.58 -16.31
N ARG A 393 29.33 -0.42 -16.33
CA ARG A 393 28.98 -1.83 -16.15
C ARG A 393 29.37 -2.39 -14.80
N SER A 394 30.15 -1.65 -14.02
CA SER A 394 30.60 -2.06 -12.68
C SER A 394 30.32 -0.96 -11.68
N VAL A 395 29.90 -1.34 -10.48
CA VAL A 395 29.79 -0.42 -9.34
C VAL A 395 31.19 -0.03 -8.92
N THR A 396 31.39 1.27 -8.71
CA THR A 396 32.60 1.82 -8.08
C THR A 396 32.23 2.48 -6.76
N PRO A 397 33.18 2.64 -5.83
CA PRO A 397 32.93 3.35 -4.59
C PRO A 397 32.33 4.75 -4.79
N ASP A 398 32.84 5.50 -5.78
CA ASP A 398 32.35 6.84 -6.10
C ASP A 398 30.91 6.84 -6.61
N LEU A 399 30.55 5.87 -7.47
CA LEU A 399 29.16 5.71 -7.95
C LEU A 399 28.22 5.36 -6.81
N LEU A 400 28.67 4.53 -5.86
CA LEU A 400 27.87 4.15 -4.71
C LEU A 400 27.64 5.37 -3.79
N GLU A 401 28.66 6.18 -3.56
CA GLU A 401 28.54 7.43 -2.80
C GLU A 401 27.55 8.40 -3.46
N VAL A 402 27.69 8.63 -4.76
CA VAL A 402 26.76 9.50 -5.52
C VAL A 402 25.33 8.95 -5.48
N ALA A 403 25.16 7.63 -5.55
CA ALA A 403 23.83 7.00 -5.46
C ALA A 403 23.21 7.19 -4.08
N TYR A 404 24.02 7.04 -3.02
CA TYR A 404 23.57 7.28 -1.65
C TYR A 404 23.13 8.73 -1.45
N GLU A 405 23.94 9.70 -1.91
CA GLU A 405 23.60 11.11 -1.85
C GLU A 405 22.35 11.47 -2.67
N GLN A 406 22.16 10.83 -3.81
CA GLN A 406 20.93 11.00 -4.59
C GLN A 406 19.71 10.46 -3.82
N ALA A 407 19.80 9.26 -3.26
CA ALA A 407 18.73 8.69 -2.46
C ALA A 407 18.39 9.56 -1.23
N MET A 408 19.42 10.12 -0.57
CA MET A 408 19.22 11.08 0.54
C MET A 408 18.45 12.33 0.10
N ARG A 409 18.81 12.92 -1.06
CA ARG A 409 18.08 14.08 -1.62
C ARG A 409 16.62 13.75 -1.95
N GLU A 410 16.35 12.55 -2.49
CA GLU A 410 14.98 12.10 -2.78
C GLU A 410 14.14 11.94 -1.51
N LEU A 411 14.77 11.58 -0.38
CA LEU A 411 14.14 11.40 0.92
C LEU A 411 14.15 12.65 1.82
N GLU A 412 14.82 13.72 1.41
CA GLU A 412 14.97 14.93 2.24
C GLU A 412 13.62 15.52 2.65
N ARG A 413 12.69 15.66 1.70
CA ARG A 413 11.37 16.24 1.99
C ARG A 413 10.53 15.42 2.99
N PRO A 414 10.32 14.11 2.83
CA PRO A 414 9.65 13.31 3.86
C PRO A 414 10.39 13.32 5.20
N PHE A 415 11.71 13.33 5.21
CA PHE A 415 12.49 13.41 6.45
C PHE A 415 12.35 14.77 7.14
N ALA A 416 12.36 15.87 6.39
CA ALA A 416 12.11 17.20 6.93
C ALA A 416 10.70 17.34 7.54
N LEU A 417 9.68 16.70 6.95
CA LEU A 417 8.33 16.64 7.53
C LEU A 417 8.33 15.89 8.86
N HIS A 418 8.91 14.70 8.92
CA HIS A 418 9.06 13.95 10.18
C HIS A 418 9.82 14.76 11.23
N TRP A 419 10.90 15.44 10.84
CA TRP A 419 11.66 16.29 11.75
C TRP A 419 10.85 17.47 12.30
N THR A 420 10.06 18.12 11.44
CA THR A 420 9.20 19.22 11.84
C THR A 420 8.11 18.78 12.82
N GLU A 421 7.52 17.59 12.60
CA GLU A 421 6.54 17.00 13.54
C GLU A 421 7.14 16.74 14.92
N LEU A 422 8.42 16.37 15.00
CA LEU A 422 9.13 16.23 16.28
C LEU A 422 9.30 17.55 17.02
N GLY A 423 9.38 18.66 16.31
CA GLY A 423 9.50 20.00 16.88
C GLY A 423 8.30 20.48 17.69
N SER A 424 7.12 19.87 17.50
CA SER A 424 5.90 20.17 18.24
C SER A 424 5.97 19.75 19.74
N HIS A 425 6.93 18.92 20.12
CA HIS A 425 7.09 18.39 21.47
C HIS A 425 8.48 18.73 22.02
N LYS A 426 8.49 19.30 23.23
CA LYS A 426 9.71 19.62 23.94
C LYS A 426 10.58 18.36 24.11
N TYR A 427 11.85 18.47 23.84
CA TYR A 427 12.88 17.44 23.95
C TYR A 427 12.88 16.29 22.93
N LEU A 428 11.85 16.12 22.07
CA LEU A 428 11.89 15.03 21.10
C LEU A 428 13.05 15.16 20.12
N GLN A 429 13.26 16.35 19.57
CA GLN A 429 14.38 16.63 18.66
C GLN A 429 15.74 16.45 19.34
N GLN A 430 15.88 16.89 20.60
CA GLN A 430 17.13 16.72 21.34
C GLN A 430 17.47 15.24 21.59
N VAL A 431 16.46 14.44 21.96
CA VAL A 431 16.65 12.98 22.16
C VAL A 431 16.91 12.29 20.81
N ALA A 432 16.24 12.71 19.74
CA ALA A 432 16.47 12.20 18.40
C ALA A 432 17.92 12.46 17.93
N LYS A 433 18.47 13.66 18.15
CA LYS A 433 19.88 13.97 17.87
C LYS A 433 20.84 13.06 18.64
N ARG A 434 20.58 12.83 19.94
CA ARG A 434 21.40 11.90 20.75
C ARG A 434 21.37 10.47 20.21
N ILE A 435 20.21 10.01 19.72
CA ILE A 435 20.11 8.69 19.07
C ILE A 435 20.94 8.68 17.77
N ALA A 436 20.85 9.72 16.94
CA ALA A 436 21.57 9.82 15.68
C ALA A 436 23.10 9.75 15.85
N HIS A 437 23.61 10.41 16.90
CA HIS A 437 25.03 10.40 17.25
C HIS A 437 25.43 9.21 18.13
N ARG A 438 24.52 8.27 18.42
CA ARG A 438 24.76 7.14 19.35
C ARG A 438 25.29 7.60 20.72
N ALA A 439 24.93 8.82 21.13
CA ALA A 439 25.36 9.44 22.35
C ALA A 439 24.67 8.83 23.58
N VAL A 440 25.24 9.07 24.77
CA VAL A 440 24.64 8.63 26.04
C VAL A 440 23.35 9.43 26.26
N LEU A 441 22.20 8.75 26.25
CA LEU A 441 20.88 9.38 26.31
C LEU A 441 20.60 10.20 27.57
N TYR A 442 21.29 9.86 28.68
CA TYR A 442 21.11 10.47 30.00
C TYR A 442 22.29 11.37 30.44
N ALA A 443 23.25 11.62 29.55
CA ALA A 443 24.37 12.51 29.86
C ALA A 443 23.91 13.97 29.93
N ALA A 444 24.49 14.76 30.78
CA ALA A 444 24.42 16.20 30.76
C ALA A 444 25.14 16.69 29.48
N GLU A 445 24.57 17.65 28.75
CA GLU A 445 25.31 18.33 27.69
C GLU A 445 26.39 19.24 28.30
N ALA A 446 27.52 19.39 27.60
CA ALA A 446 28.61 20.23 28.02
C ALA A 446 28.17 21.71 28.21
N ASP A 447 27.14 22.14 27.51
CA ASP A 447 26.59 23.49 27.54
C ASP A 447 25.41 23.69 28.54
N GLY A 448 25.20 22.77 29.46
CA GLY A 448 24.23 22.93 30.57
C GLY A 448 22.77 22.58 30.19
N GLY A 449 22.50 22.08 29.00
CA GLY A 449 21.17 21.69 28.50
C GLY A 449 20.80 20.23 28.81
N ALA A 450 20.94 19.77 30.06
CA ALA A 450 20.57 18.40 30.43
C ALA A 450 19.06 18.17 30.29
N VAL A 451 18.65 17.24 29.42
CA VAL A 451 17.24 16.80 29.37
C VAL A 451 16.96 15.98 30.63
N PRO A 452 15.98 16.33 31.45
CA PRO A 452 15.65 15.56 32.64
C PRO A 452 15.31 14.11 32.29
N ARG A 453 15.81 13.16 33.09
CA ARG A 453 15.61 11.72 32.83
C ARG A 453 14.15 11.31 32.56
N PRO A 454 13.16 11.83 33.31
CA PRO A 454 11.75 11.52 32.97
C PRO A 454 11.35 11.99 31.57
N GLU A 455 11.86 13.12 31.10
CA GLU A 455 11.58 13.65 29.78
C GLU A 455 12.29 12.85 28.66
N VAL A 456 13.51 12.36 28.91
CA VAL A 456 14.17 11.43 27.99
C VAL A 456 13.31 10.17 27.82
N LEU A 457 12.79 9.60 28.93
CA LEU A 457 11.95 8.41 28.86
C LEU A 457 10.64 8.67 28.10
N ARG A 458 9.99 9.83 28.32
CA ARG A 458 8.79 10.24 27.59
C ARG A 458 9.08 10.43 26.10
N ALA A 459 10.20 11.09 25.79
CA ALA A 459 10.61 11.29 24.40
C ALA A 459 10.92 9.97 23.68
N LEU A 460 11.61 9.04 24.36
CA LEU A 460 11.87 7.70 23.80
C LEU A 460 10.58 6.92 23.56
N ALA A 461 9.64 6.94 24.51
CA ALA A 461 8.34 6.31 24.34
C ALA A 461 7.57 6.92 23.15
N ALA A 462 7.54 8.26 23.05
CA ALA A 462 6.88 8.94 21.97
C ALA A 462 7.53 8.72 20.58
N LEU A 463 8.87 8.57 20.51
CA LEU A 463 9.57 8.20 19.29
C LEU A 463 9.26 6.76 18.86
N GLN A 464 9.15 5.84 19.83
CA GLN A 464 8.76 4.45 19.56
C GLN A 464 7.30 4.34 19.13
N GLU A 465 6.38 5.04 19.80
CA GLU A 465 4.97 5.09 19.46
C GLU A 465 4.75 5.59 18.02
N ARG A 466 5.51 6.61 17.61
CA ARG A 466 5.51 7.11 16.22
C ARG A 466 6.20 6.17 15.22
N GLY A 467 6.81 5.08 15.68
CA GLY A 467 7.55 4.14 14.84
C GLY A 467 8.83 4.73 14.24
N LEU A 468 9.41 5.75 14.85
CA LEU A 468 10.66 6.39 14.39
C LEU A 468 11.90 5.79 15.06
N ALA A 469 11.79 5.31 16.30
CA ALA A 469 12.88 4.69 17.02
C ALA A 469 12.53 3.28 17.49
N VAL A 470 13.56 2.44 17.59
CA VAL A 470 13.47 1.07 18.13
C VAL A 470 14.49 0.88 19.23
N ARG A 471 14.12 0.12 20.25
CA ARG A 471 15.02 -0.26 21.33
C ARG A 471 15.80 -1.51 20.94
N LEU A 472 17.12 -1.40 20.85
CA LEU A 472 18.03 -2.51 20.53
C LEU A 472 18.52 -3.27 21.78
N GLY A 473 18.31 -2.70 22.97
CA GLY A 473 18.73 -3.26 24.23
C GLY A 473 18.64 -2.26 25.39
N ARG A 474 19.18 -2.60 26.56
CA ARG A 474 19.11 -1.71 27.72
C ARG A 474 19.86 -0.40 27.44
N GLY A 475 19.12 0.71 27.37
CA GLY A 475 19.68 2.05 27.14
C GLY A 475 20.17 2.29 25.71
N ARG A 476 19.95 1.36 24.77
CA ARG A 476 20.37 1.46 23.37
C ARG A 476 19.15 1.58 22.48
N TYR A 477 19.11 2.66 21.71
CA TYR A 477 18.06 2.96 20.76
C TYR A 477 18.68 3.30 19.42
N ASP A 478 17.93 3.09 18.35
CA ASP A 478 18.31 3.50 17.01
C ASP A 478 17.05 3.87 16.20
N PHE A 479 17.24 4.56 15.08
CA PHE A 479 16.11 4.87 14.19
C PHE A 479 15.64 3.62 13.46
N VAL A 480 14.34 3.52 13.24
CA VAL A 480 13.74 2.47 12.42
C VAL A 480 14.29 2.53 11.00
N GLU A 481 14.33 3.73 10.42
CA GLU A 481 14.94 4.00 9.12
C GLU A 481 16.36 4.57 9.33
N PRO A 482 17.44 3.84 9.01
CA PRO A 482 18.81 4.30 9.21
C PRO A 482 19.13 5.59 8.45
N MET A 483 18.59 5.75 7.24
CA MET A 483 18.78 6.98 6.46
C MET A 483 18.11 8.20 7.10
N PHE A 484 17.00 8.03 7.84
CA PHE A 484 16.46 9.13 8.66
C PHE A 484 17.40 9.50 9.81
N GLY A 485 18.04 8.51 10.44
CA GLY A 485 19.06 8.75 11.44
C GLY A 485 20.24 9.56 10.90
N GLU A 486 20.69 9.23 9.71
CA GLU A 486 21.75 9.97 9.01
C GLU A 486 21.30 11.40 8.65
N TYR A 487 20.07 11.57 8.20
CA TYR A 487 19.48 12.91 7.97
C TYR A 487 19.51 13.78 9.25
N VAL A 488 19.10 13.22 10.39
CA VAL A 488 19.12 13.93 11.68
C VAL A 488 20.54 14.29 12.09
N ARG A 489 21.53 13.42 11.86
CA ARG A 489 22.94 13.69 12.12
C ARG A 489 23.46 14.85 11.27
N ARG A 490 23.23 14.83 9.96
CA ARG A 490 23.59 15.90 9.01
C ARG A 490 22.95 17.23 9.34
N LEU A 491 21.71 17.20 9.81
CA LEU A 491 21.00 18.38 10.26
C LEU A 491 21.67 19.02 11.49
N ASP A 492 22.11 18.20 12.44
CA ASP A 492 22.80 18.67 13.64
C ASP A 492 24.18 19.24 13.32
N GLU A 493 24.85 18.68 12.32
CA GLU A 493 26.13 19.15 11.79
C GLU A 493 25.99 20.37 10.87
N GLY A 494 24.77 20.84 10.56
CA GLY A 494 24.50 21.99 9.69
C GLY A 494 24.68 21.72 8.20
N LEU A 495 24.74 20.43 7.81
CA LEU A 495 24.93 20.01 6.39
C LEU A 495 23.62 20.02 5.60
N VAL A 496 22.47 19.96 6.27
CA VAL A 496 21.14 20.06 5.66
C VAL A 496 20.26 21.02 6.47
N THR A 497 19.21 21.56 5.84
CA THR A 497 18.26 22.42 6.51
C THR A 497 17.06 21.60 7.00
N GLY A 498 16.62 21.82 8.26
CA GLY A 498 15.44 21.16 8.83
C GLY A 498 14.11 21.71 8.32
N THR A 499 14.14 22.57 7.30
CA THR A 499 12.95 23.17 6.70
C THR A 499 12.50 22.38 5.48
N VAL A 500 11.18 22.19 5.35
CA VAL A 500 10.61 21.54 4.15
C VAL A 500 10.96 22.38 2.92
N PRO A 501 11.67 21.82 1.92
CA PRO A 501 11.98 22.55 0.70
C PRO A 501 10.70 23.07 0.04
N THR A 502 10.61 24.39 -0.10
CA THR A 502 9.54 25.03 -0.90
C THR A 502 9.85 24.81 -2.39
N ARG A 503 8.88 24.31 -3.12
CA ARG A 503 8.97 24.14 -4.58
C ARG A 503 9.06 25.46 -5.32
#